data_3256f9616a9932770fb1fcf65d851e4c
#
_entry.id   3256f9616a9932770fb1fcf65d851e4c
#
_cell.length_a   1.000
_cell.length_b   1.000
_cell.length_c   1.000
_cell.angle_alpha   90.00
_cell.angle_beta   90.00
_cell.angle_gamma   90.00
#
_symmetry.space_group_name_H-M   'P 1'
#
loop_
_entity.id
_entity.type
_entity.pdbx_description
1 polymer ?
#
loop_
_entity_poly.entity_id
_entity_poly.type
_entity_poly.pdbx_seq_one_letter_code
_entity_poly.pdbx_strand_id
1 'polypeptide(L)'
;PMPSNSAGLATLIWEKAGCPEPQTVKSFSDIDDADLHLRQAASWMEEQGLMDDVKENEFRPYRYVTKLQTCLVWDKAKEESLIS
;
A
#
# COMPACT_ATOMS: atom_id res chain seq x y z
N PRO A 1 -11.58 -4.33 11.46
CA PRO A 1 -11.17 -5.61 10.86
C PRO A 1 -9.82 -5.51 10.16
N MET A 2 -9.11 -6.61 10.15
CA MET A 2 -7.79 -6.69 9.52
C MET A 2 -7.94 -6.83 8.01
N PRO A 3 -7.08 -6.20 7.22
CA PRO A 3 -7.09 -6.43 5.79
C PRO A 3 -6.66 -7.86 5.46
N SER A 4 -7.18 -8.41 4.38
CA SER A 4 -6.86 -9.77 3.96
C SER A 4 -6.01 -9.82 2.69
N ASN A 5 -5.82 -8.68 2.02
CA ASN A 5 -5.00 -8.64 0.81
C ASN A 5 -4.20 -7.34 0.74
N SER A 6 -3.29 -7.28 -0.24
CA SER A 6 -2.38 -6.14 -0.39
C SER A 6 -3.13 -4.84 -0.67
N ALA A 7 -4.21 -4.89 -1.43
CA ALA A 7 -5.01 -3.68 -1.69
C ALA A 7 -5.58 -3.13 -0.40
N GLY A 8 -6.16 -4.00 0.43
CA GLY A 8 -6.71 -3.59 1.72
C GLY A 8 -5.65 -3.04 2.66
N LEU A 9 -4.49 -3.69 2.70
CA LEU A 9 -3.39 -3.23 3.55
C LEU A 9 -2.88 -1.85 3.09
N ALA A 10 -2.67 -1.67 1.80
CA ALA A 10 -2.18 -0.40 1.27
C ALA A 10 -3.15 0.74 1.57
N THR A 11 -4.44 0.52 1.30
CA THR A 11 -5.44 1.57 1.55
C THR A 11 -5.59 1.87 3.03
N LEU A 12 -5.52 0.86 3.89
CA LEU A 12 -5.60 1.06 5.34
C LEU A 12 -4.47 1.97 5.84
N ILE A 13 -3.23 1.65 5.50
CA ILE A 13 -2.08 2.43 5.97
C ILE A 13 -2.09 3.83 5.36
N TRP A 14 -2.36 3.93 4.06
CA TRP A 14 -2.39 5.21 3.36
C TRP A 14 -3.44 6.15 3.94
N GLU A 15 -4.64 5.62 4.22
CA GLU A 15 -5.71 6.42 4.82
C GLU A 15 -5.35 6.84 6.25
N LYS A 16 -4.71 5.96 7.01
CA LYS A 16 -4.24 6.32 8.35
C LYS A 16 -3.17 7.40 8.32
N ALA A 17 -2.40 7.46 7.25
CA ALA A 17 -1.39 8.51 7.06
C ALA A 17 -2.00 9.84 6.61
N GLY A 18 -3.31 9.89 6.34
CA GLY A 18 -3.99 11.10 5.89
C GLY A 18 -4.04 11.23 4.38
N CYS A 19 -3.99 10.13 3.66
CA CYS A 19 -4.04 10.10 2.19
C CYS A 19 -2.98 11.00 1.53
N PRO A 20 -1.71 10.87 1.91
CA PRO A 20 -0.66 11.73 1.33
C PRO A 20 -0.47 11.44 -0.16
N GLU A 21 -0.22 12.48 -0.93
CA GLU A 21 0.03 12.31 -2.36
C GLU A 21 1.41 11.69 -2.59
N PRO A 22 1.49 10.60 -3.36
CA PRO A 22 2.81 10.09 -3.77
C PRO A 22 3.46 11.06 -4.75
N GLN A 23 4.78 11.03 -4.83
CA GLN A 23 5.51 11.85 -5.79
C GLN A 23 5.13 11.51 -7.22
N THR A 24 4.91 10.22 -7.49
CA THR A 24 4.47 9.74 -8.80
C THR A 24 3.36 8.72 -8.59
N VAL A 25 2.22 8.94 -9.26
CA VAL A 25 1.14 7.97 -9.27
C VAL A 25 1.41 7.00 -10.41
N LYS A 26 1.91 5.82 -10.05
CA LYS A 26 2.29 4.80 -11.04
C LYS A 26 1.05 4.13 -11.64
N SER A 27 1.20 3.63 -12.86
CA SER A 27 0.25 2.68 -13.44
C SER A 27 0.75 1.27 -13.19
N PHE A 28 -0.15 0.40 -12.74
CA PHE A 28 0.18 -1.00 -12.49
C PHE A 28 -0.59 -1.86 -13.48
N SER A 29 0.03 -2.93 -13.97
CA SER A 29 -0.59 -3.81 -14.96
C SER A 29 -1.81 -4.53 -14.40
N ASP A 30 -1.88 -4.71 -13.09
CA ASP A 30 -2.94 -5.46 -12.41
C ASP A 30 -3.85 -4.59 -11.53
N ILE A 31 -3.80 -3.28 -11.72
CA ILE A 31 -4.74 -2.34 -11.10
C ILE A 31 -5.39 -1.54 -12.22
N ASP A 32 -6.71 -1.43 -12.19
CA ASP A 32 -7.44 -0.62 -13.16
C ASP A 32 -6.94 0.83 -13.11
N ASP A 33 -6.55 1.38 -14.26
CA ASP A 33 -6.06 2.75 -14.34
C ASP A 33 -7.08 3.76 -13.83
N ALA A 34 -8.37 3.45 -13.89
CA ALA A 34 -9.43 4.32 -13.38
C ALA A 34 -9.53 4.28 -11.85
N ASP A 35 -8.92 3.28 -11.21
CA ASP A 35 -8.92 3.18 -9.73
C ASP A 35 -7.80 4.04 -9.16
N LEU A 36 -8.00 5.34 -9.21
CA LEU A 36 -6.99 6.31 -8.78
C LEU A 36 -6.68 6.17 -7.29
N HIS A 37 -7.68 5.88 -6.48
CA HIS A 37 -7.52 5.70 -5.04
C HIS A 37 -6.50 4.60 -4.73
N LEU A 38 -6.68 3.43 -5.34
CA LEU A 38 -5.76 2.30 -5.12
C LEU A 38 -4.39 2.58 -5.73
N ARG A 39 -4.35 3.22 -6.91
CA ARG A 39 -3.07 3.58 -7.54
C ARG A 39 -2.26 4.51 -6.67
N GLN A 40 -2.90 5.50 -6.06
CA GLN A 40 -2.23 6.44 -5.15
C GLN A 40 -1.72 5.72 -3.90
N ALA A 41 -2.57 4.90 -3.29
CA ALA A 41 -2.17 4.16 -2.10
C ALA A 41 -0.99 3.23 -2.37
N ALA A 42 -1.06 2.46 -3.45
CA ALA A 42 0.00 1.52 -3.83
C ALA A 42 1.30 2.26 -4.15
N SER A 43 1.21 3.35 -4.91
CA SER A 43 2.38 4.14 -5.27
C SER A 43 3.06 4.72 -4.02
N TRP A 44 2.26 5.24 -3.11
CA TRP A 44 2.79 5.81 -1.86
C TRP A 44 3.44 4.72 -0.99
N MET A 45 2.82 3.56 -0.88
CA MET A 45 3.38 2.46 -0.09
C MET A 45 4.74 2.01 -0.62
N GLU A 46 4.88 1.97 -1.94
CA GLU A 46 6.16 1.63 -2.55
C GLU A 46 7.21 2.70 -2.34
N GLU A 47 6.84 3.97 -2.47
CA GLU A 47 7.76 5.08 -2.26
C GLU A 47 8.31 5.10 -0.83
N GLN A 48 7.46 4.73 0.14
CA GLN A 48 7.86 4.69 1.54
C GLN A 48 8.60 3.41 1.91
N GLY A 49 8.73 2.47 0.98
CA GLY A 49 9.38 1.20 1.26
C GLY A 49 8.59 0.29 2.19
N LEU A 50 7.27 0.51 2.29
CA LEU A 50 6.40 -0.28 3.15
C LEU A 50 5.93 -1.56 2.47
N MET A 51 5.86 -1.55 1.15
CA MET A 51 5.51 -2.71 0.35
C MET A 51 6.41 -2.75 -0.86
N ASP A 52 6.89 -3.95 -1.20
CA ASP A 52 7.77 -4.15 -2.35
C ASP A 52 6.98 -4.68 -3.53
N ASP A 53 7.35 -4.26 -4.73
CA ASP A 53 6.83 -4.86 -5.95
C ASP A 53 7.33 -6.29 -6.06
N VAL A 54 6.45 -7.17 -6.47
CA VAL A 54 6.85 -8.54 -6.80
C VAL A 54 7.58 -8.54 -8.14
N LYS A 55 7.10 -7.72 -9.07
CA LYS A 55 7.70 -7.49 -10.38
C LYS A 55 7.46 -6.05 -10.77
N GLU A 56 8.24 -5.56 -11.72
CA GLU A 56 8.07 -4.22 -12.23
C GLU A 56 6.64 -4.00 -12.71
N ASN A 57 6.01 -2.94 -12.22
CA ASN A 57 4.65 -2.51 -12.58
C ASN A 57 3.56 -3.51 -12.19
N GLU A 58 3.85 -4.43 -11.27
CA GLU A 58 2.86 -5.40 -10.80
C GLU A 58 2.75 -5.31 -9.28
N PHE A 59 1.56 -4.94 -8.79
CA PHE A 59 1.33 -4.73 -7.37
C PHE A 59 0.77 -5.96 -6.67
N ARG A 60 0.00 -6.79 -7.37
CA ARG A 60 -0.74 -7.94 -6.85
C ARG A 60 -1.71 -7.54 -5.75
N PRO A 61 -2.72 -6.71 -6.08
CA PRO A 61 -3.63 -6.15 -5.07
C PRO A 61 -4.43 -7.20 -4.31
N TYR A 62 -4.68 -8.35 -4.92
CA TYR A 62 -5.48 -9.41 -4.29
C TYR A 62 -4.65 -10.50 -3.65
N ARG A 63 -3.33 -10.32 -3.58
CA ARG A 63 -2.46 -11.28 -2.89
C ARG A 63 -2.81 -11.29 -1.41
N TYR A 64 -2.97 -12.50 -0.84
CA TYR A 64 -3.28 -12.66 0.57
C TYR A 64 -2.16 -12.08 1.45
N VAL A 65 -2.54 -11.35 2.49
CA VAL A 65 -1.61 -10.89 3.51
C VAL A 65 -2.03 -11.47 4.85
N THR A 66 -1.05 -11.90 5.63
CA THR A 66 -1.31 -12.46 6.95
C THR A 66 -1.46 -11.35 7.98
N LYS A 67 -2.02 -11.70 9.14
CA LYS A 67 -2.10 -10.79 10.27
C LYS A 67 -0.70 -10.32 10.69
N LEU A 68 0.27 -11.24 10.68
CA LEU A 68 1.65 -10.90 11.04
C LEU A 68 2.23 -9.89 10.05
N GLN A 69 2.04 -10.10 8.75
CA GLN A 69 2.53 -9.16 7.74
C GLN A 69 1.91 -7.78 7.93
N THR A 70 0.61 -7.72 8.20
CA THR A 70 -0.08 -6.46 8.47
C THR A 70 0.53 -5.76 9.67
N CYS A 71 0.79 -6.48 10.76
CA CYS A 71 1.38 -5.91 11.98
C CYS A 71 2.79 -5.39 11.71
N LEU A 72 3.59 -6.11 10.93
CA LEU A 72 4.95 -5.68 10.62
C LEU A 72 4.97 -4.39 9.80
N VAL A 73 4.09 -4.29 8.80
CA VAL A 73 3.98 -3.08 7.99
C VAL A 73 3.47 -1.91 8.83
N TRP A 74 2.47 -2.17 9.68
CA TRP A 74 1.93 -1.16 10.58
C TRP A 74 3.00 -0.61 11.52
N ASP A 75 3.77 -1.51 12.14
CA ASP A 75 4.83 -1.11 13.06
C ASP A 75 5.91 -0.30 12.36
N LYS A 76 6.27 -0.68 11.13
CA LYS A 76 7.26 0.06 10.35
C LYS A 76 6.75 1.47 10.03
N ALA A 77 5.48 1.59 9.65
CA ALA A 77 4.88 2.90 9.34
C ALA A 77 4.87 3.79 10.59
N LYS A 78 4.60 3.24 11.77
CA LYS A 78 4.66 3.99 13.02
C LYS A 78 6.08 4.40 13.37
N GLU A 79 7.02 3.49 13.19
CA GLU A 79 8.45 3.75 13.46
C GLU A 79 8.99 4.90 12.62
N GLU A 80 8.51 5.00 11.38
CA GLU A 80 8.92 6.06 10.46
C GLU A 80 8.04 7.31 10.59
N SER A 81 7.15 7.34 11.56
CA SER A 81 6.26 8.47 11.84
C SER A 81 5.31 8.80 10.69
N LEU A 82 5.01 7.82 9.85
CA LEU A 82 4.06 7.99 8.75
C LEU A 82 2.61 7.91 9.23
N ILE A 83 2.38 7.15 10.29
CA ILE A 83 1.10 7.09 10.99
C ILE A 83 1.37 7.28 12.48
N SER A 84 0.35 7.69 13.22
CA SER A 84 0.47 7.92 14.66
C SER A 84 -0.02 6.76 15.52
#